data_a87f267aa2fbef0dc09afd7534bba69a
#
_entry.id   a87f267aa2fbef0dc09afd7534bba69a
#
_cell.length_a   1.000
_cell.length_b   1.000
_cell.length_c   1.000
_cell.angle_alpha   90.00
_cell.angle_beta   90.00
_cell.angle_gamma   90.00
#
_symmetry.space_group_name_H-M   'P 1'
#
loop_
_entity.id
_entity.type
_entity.pdbx_description
1 polymer ?
#
loop_
_entity_poly.entity_id
_entity_poly.type
_entity_poly.pdbx_seq_one_letter_code
_entity_poly.pdbx_strand_id
1 'polypeptide(L)'
;MSASKLIFRWILAIVFVLAGIYHFVNPAIYLRIMPPYLPAHLLLIYLSGFFQIVLGVLLVVPKFTRRAAWGVVGLLIAVFPANIFMAMNTELFPEINPILIWLRLPLQFVMMAWAYWFTSEKLTK
;
A
#
# COMPACT_ATOMS: atom_id res chain seq x y z
N MET A 1 11.13 -21.10 -2.19
CA MET A 1 10.19 -20.41 -1.27
C MET A 1 9.33 -21.47 -0.60
N SER A 2 9.13 -21.37 0.72
CA SER A 2 8.27 -22.30 1.45
C SER A 2 6.81 -22.12 1.04
N ALA A 3 5.98 -23.13 1.32
CA ALA A 3 4.55 -23.05 1.03
C ALA A 3 3.88 -21.90 1.77
N SER A 4 4.25 -21.71 3.06
CA SER A 4 3.71 -20.61 3.86
C SER A 4 4.08 -19.26 3.27
N LYS A 5 5.34 -19.08 2.89
CA LYS A 5 5.82 -17.83 2.31
C LYS A 5 5.13 -17.53 0.97
N LEU A 6 4.90 -18.58 0.16
CA LEU A 6 4.18 -18.45 -1.10
C LEU A 6 2.74 -17.96 -0.88
N ILE A 7 2.05 -18.50 0.12
CA ILE A 7 0.70 -18.09 0.47
C ILE A 7 0.68 -16.62 0.86
N PHE A 8 1.60 -16.19 1.74
CA PHE A 8 1.67 -14.80 2.17
C PHE A 8 2.02 -13.85 1.02
N ARG A 9 2.81 -14.31 0.05
CA ARG A 9 3.10 -13.52 -1.14
C ARG A 9 1.83 -13.24 -1.94
N TRP A 10 1.01 -14.26 -2.17
CA TRP A 10 -0.25 -14.11 -2.89
C TRP A 10 -1.26 -13.25 -2.14
N ILE A 11 -1.34 -13.39 -0.81
CA ILE A 11 -2.24 -12.56 -0.01
C ILE A 11 -1.84 -11.09 -0.13
N LEU A 12 -0.55 -10.78 0.01
CA LEU A 12 -0.07 -9.41 -0.11
C LEU A 12 -0.35 -8.84 -1.51
N ALA A 13 -0.12 -9.65 -2.55
CA ALA A 13 -0.37 -9.24 -3.92
C ALA A 13 -1.85 -8.93 -4.16
N ILE A 14 -2.75 -9.78 -3.67
CA ILE A 14 -4.19 -9.57 -3.83
C ILE A 14 -4.63 -8.32 -3.09
N VAL A 15 -4.15 -8.12 -1.86
CA VAL A 15 -4.46 -6.92 -1.08
C VAL A 15 -4.03 -5.66 -1.84
N PHE A 16 -2.83 -5.66 -2.40
CA PHE A 16 -2.32 -4.51 -3.14
C PHE A 16 -3.10 -4.24 -4.42
N VAL A 17 -3.43 -5.28 -5.18
CA VAL A 17 -4.22 -5.12 -6.40
C VAL A 17 -5.61 -4.56 -6.09
N LEU A 18 -6.28 -5.13 -5.08
CA LEU A 18 -7.61 -4.66 -4.70
C LEU A 18 -7.57 -3.22 -4.18
N ALA A 19 -6.57 -2.89 -3.36
CA ALA A 19 -6.42 -1.52 -2.86
C ALA A 19 -6.14 -0.54 -4.00
N GLY A 20 -5.32 -0.93 -4.97
CA GLY A 20 -5.04 -0.10 -6.13
C GLY A 20 -6.28 0.13 -6.99
N ILE A 21 -7.07 -0.90 -7.20
CA ILE A 21 -8.34 -0.78 -7.93
C ILE A 21 -9.27 0.19 -7.22
N TYR A 22 -9.33 0.12 -5.89
CA TYR A 22 -10.20 0.99 -5.11
C TYR A 22 -9.84 2.47 -5.27
N HIS A 23 -8.57 2.80 -5.51
CA HIS A 23 -8.16 4.18 -5.79
C HIS A 23 -8.89 4.75 -7.02
N PHE A 24 -9.18 3.91 -8.00
CA PHE A 24 -9.91 4.33 -9.20
C PHE A 24 -11.42 4.28 -9.04
N VAL A 25 -11.91 3.37 -8.19
CA VAL A 25 -13.36 3.21 -7.95
C VAL A 25 -13.90 4.34 -7.08
N ASN A 26 -13.15 4.73 -6.05
CA ASN A 26 -13.60 5.77 -5.11
C ASN A 26 -12.45 6.73 -4.77
N PRO A 27 -12.03 7.57 -5.73
CA PRO A 27 -10.96 8.54 -5.46
C PRO A 27 -11.34 9.60 -4.44
N ALA A 28 -12.64 9.85 -4.25
CA ALA A 28 -13.09 10.90 -3.33
C ALA A 28 -12.64 10.67 -1.90
N ILE A 29 -12.64 9.43 -1.42
CA ILE A 29 -12.19 9.13 -0.05
C ILE A 29 -10.70 9.41 0.11
N TYR A 30 -9.91 9.13 -0.92
CA TYR A 30 -8.46 9.39 -0.89
C TYR A 30 -8.15 10.87 -0.99
N LEU A 31 -8.98 11.66 -1.68
CA LEU A 31 -8.83 13.11 -1.73
C LEU A 31 -8.92 13.72 -0.33
N ARG A 32 -9.80 13.18 0.53
CA ARG A 32 -9.92 13.66 1.91
C ARG A 32 -8.69 13.34 2.76
N ILE A 33 -7.96 12.26 2.43
CA ILE A 33 -6.77 11.81 3.15
C ILE A 33 -5.54 12.63 2.76
N MET A 34 -5.52 13.20 1.57
CA MET A 34 -4.34 13.89 1.04
C MET A 34 -4.01 15.14 1.84
N PRO A 35 -2.76 15.26 2.34
CA PRO A 35 -2.33 16.48 3.02
C PRO A 35 -2.43 17.69 2.08
N PRO A 36 -2.90 18.85 2.58
CA PRO A 36 -3.07 20.03 1.73
C PRO A 36 -1.79 20.54 1.07
N TYR A 37 -0.64 20.26 1.69
CA TYR A 37 0.65 20.72 1.17
C TYR A 37 1.15 19.92 -0.04
N LEU A 38 0.52 18.79 -0.37
CA LEU A 38 0.91 18.00 -1.54
C LEU A 38 0.20 18.53 -2.78
N PRO A 39 0.92 18.60 -3.93
CA PRO A 39 0.31 19.05 -5.19
C PRO A 39 -0.41 17.92 -5.92
N ALA A 40 -1.25 18.28 -6.87
CA ALA A 40 -1.87 17.36 -7.83
C ALA A 40 -2.48 16.11 -7.16
N HIS A 41 -3.35 16.33 -6.17
CA HIS A 41 -3.92 15.24 -5.35
C HIS A 41 -4.49 14.10 -6.19
N LEU A 42 -5.33 14.40 -7.17
CA LEU A 42 -5.99 13.36 -7.97
C LEU A 42 -4.97 12.55 -8.78
N LEU A 43 -3.95 13.21 -9.33
CA LEU A 43 -2.89 12.54 -10.06
C LEU A 43 -2.11 11.60 -9.13
N LEU A 44 -1.79 12.06 -7.92
CA LEU A 44 -1.06 11.22 -6.95
C LEU A 44 -1.89 10.00 -6.54
N ILE A 45 -3.20 10.15 -6.38
CA ILE A 45 -4.09 9.04 -6.05
C ILE A 45 -4.07 7.99 -7.16
N TYR A 46 -4.23 8.43 -8.40
CA TYR A 46 -4.23 7.51 -9.55
C TYR A 46 -2.86 6.85 -9.75
N LEU A 47 -1.77 7.60 -9.59
CA LEU A 47 -0.43 7.02 -9.68
C LEU A 47 -0.20 5.96 -8.60
N SER A 48 -0.61 6.25 -7.36
CA SER A 48 -0.50 5.29 -6.26
C SER A 48 -1.28 4.02 -6.57
N GLY A 49 -2.53 4.15 -7.06
CA GLY A 49 -3.35 3.01 -7.43
C GLY A 49 -2.72 2.20 -8.55
N PHE A 50 -2.21 2.87 -9.57
CA PHE A 50 -1.53 2.22 -10.68
C PHE A 50 -0.33 1.41 -10.20
N PHE A 51 0.55 2.01 -9.40
CA PHE A 51 1.71 1.31 -8.86
C PHE A 51 1.33 0.18 -7.92
N GLN A 52 0.26 0.33 -7.14
CA GLN A 52 -0.22 -0.76 -6.31
C GLN A 52 -0.64 -1.98 -7.13
N ILE A 53 -1.34 -1.76 -8.23
CA ILE A 53 -1.76 -2.85 -9.12
C ILE A 53 -0.54 -3.50 -9.77
N VAL A 54 0.35 -2.69 -10.34
CA VAL A 54 1.55 -3.20 -11.03
C VAL A 54 2.44 -3.97 -10.06
N LEU A 55 2.72 -3.40 -8.90
CA LEU A 55 3.58 -4.05 -7.90
C LEU A 55 2.95 -5.33 -7.36
N GLY A 56 1.63 -5.32 -7.14
CA GLY A 56 0.92 -6.52 -6.70
C GLY A 56 1.03 -7.65 -7.70
N VAL A 57 0.86 -7.35 -8.98
CA VAL A 57 1.00 -8.36 -10.04
C VAL A 57 2.44 -8.86 -10.13
N LEU A 58 3.41 -7.95 -10.14
CA LEU A 58 4.83 -8.31 -10.25
C LEU A 58 5.31 -9.11 -9.04
N LEU A 59 4.69 -8.91 -7.88
CA LEU A 59 5.06 -9.62 -6.67
C LEU A 59 4.90 -11.13 -6.81
N VAL A 60 3.91 -11.58 -7.59
CA VAL A 60 3.66 -13.01 -7.82
C VAL A 60 4.34 -13.55 -9.07
N VAL A 61 5.07 -12.71 -9.80
CA VAL A 61 5.91 -13.15 -10.92
C VAL A 61 7.30 -13.43 -10.35
N PRO A 62 7.75 -14.69 -10.28
CA PRO A 62 8.98 -15.05 -9.54
C PRO A 62 10.20 -14.26 -9.93
N LYS A 63 10.32 -13.91 -11.22
CA LYS A 63 11.45 -13.12 -11.74
C LYS A 63 11.52 -11.71 -11.14
N PHE A 64 10.37 -11.15 -10.74
CA PHE A 64 10.27 -9.75 -10.29
C PHE A 64 9.91 -9.62 -8.81
N THR A 65 9.69 -10.71 -8.07
CA THR A 65 9.24 -10.67 -6.68
C THR A 65 10.11 -9.77 -5.81
N ARG A 66 11.42 -9.91 -5.90
CA ARG A 66 12.35 -9.14 -5.09
C ARG A 66 12.24 -7.63 -5.36
N ARG A 67 12.24 -7.25 -6.63
CA ARG A 67 12.13 -5.84 -7.04
C ARG A 67 10.77 -5.26 -6.69
N ALA A 68 9.71 -6.03 -6.92
CA ALA A 68 8.37 -5.61 -6.58
C ALA A 68 8.23 -5.40 -5.07
N ALA A 69 8.82 -6.27 -4.26
CA ALA A 69 8.79 -6.13 -2.81
C ALA A 69 9.46 -4.83 -2.36
N TRP A 70 10.59 -4.46 -2.94
CA TRP A 70 11.21 -3.16 -2.65
C TRP A 70 10.30 -2.01 -3.09
N GLY A 71 9.64 -2.15 -4.23
CA GLY A 71 8.66 -1.15 -4.68
C GLY A 71 7.50 -0.98 -3.72
N VAL A 72 7.01 -2.10 -3.15
CA VAL A 72 5.93 -2.06 -2.14
C VAL A 72 6.40 -1.31 -0.89
N VAL A 73 7.60 -1.59 -0.41
CA VAL A 73 8.16 -0.88 0.75
C VAL A 73 8.25 0.61 0.45
N GLY A 74 8.79 0.97 -0.71
CA GLY A 74 8.92 2.37 -1.12
C GLY A 74 7.57 3.08 -1.23
N LEU A 75 6.58 2.40 -1.80
CA LEU A 75 5.24 2.98 -1.93
C LEU A 75 4.58 3.19 -0.57
N LEU A 76 4.74 2.26 0.36
CA LEU A 76 4.21 2.41 1.72
C LEU A 76 4.85 3.59 2.42
N ILE A 77 6.15 3.81 2.23
CA ILE A 77 6.82 4.99 2.77
C ILE A 77 6.24 6.25 2.14
N ALA A 78 6.01 6.24 0.82
CA ALA A 78 5.50 7.41 0.11
C ALA A 78 4.08 7.81 0.53
N VAL A 79 3.25 6.84 0.92
CA VAL A 79 1.87 7.14 1.35
C VAL A 79 1.76 7.39 2.86
N PHE A 80 2.85 7.25 3.60
CA PHE A 80 2.84 7.46 5.05
C PHE A 80 2.37 8.85 5.45
N PRO A 81 2.78 9.94 4.77
CA PRO A 81 2.26 11.28 5.09
C PRO A 81 0.74 11.36 5.05
N ALA A 82 0.09 10.68 4.10
CA ALA A 82 -1.37 10.66 4.03
C ALA A 82 -1.98 9.95 5.23
N ASN A 83 -1.39 8.84 5.68
CA ASN A 83 -1.85 8.13 6.86
C ASN A 83 -1.68 8.97 8.13
N ILE A 84 -0.56 9.69 8.25
CA ILE A 84 -0.33 10.60 9.37
C ILE A 84 -1.36 11.72 9.36
N PHE A 85 -1.61 12.33 8.20
CA PHE A 85 -2.58 13.39 8.06
C PHE A 85 -3.98 12.92 8.51
N MET A 86 -4.38 11.73 8.09
CA MET A 86 -5.66 11.16 8.48
C MET A 86 -5.76 10.97 10.00
N ALA A 87 -4.69 10.47 10.63
CA ALA A 87 -4.66 10.25 12.07
C ALA A 87 -4.69 11.57 12.85
N MET A 88 -4.08 12.61 12.32
CA MET A 88 -4.05 13.93 12.97
C MET A 88 -5.33 14.73 12.76
N ASN A 89 -6.21 14.31 11.85
CA ASN A 89 -7.42 15.04 11.47
C ASN A 89 -8.62 14.10 11.42
N THR A 90 -8.80 13.30 12.47
CA THR A 90 -9.88 12.31 12.52
C THR A 90 -11.27 12.92 12.40
N GLU A 91 -11.42 14.20 12.74
CA GLU A 91 -12.69 14.93 12.62
C GLU A 91 -13.17 15.08 11.18
N LEU A 92 -12.27 14.92 10.20
CA LEU A 92 -12.64 14.96 8.79
C LEU A 92 -13.27 13.64 8.31
N PHE A 93 -13.24 12.62 9.16
CA PHE A 93 -13.72 11.27 8.83
C PHE A 93 -14.71 10.79 9.89
N PRO A 94 -15.85 11.50 10.07
CA PRO A 94 -16.79 11.19 11.16
C PRO A 94 -17.43 9.80 11.03
N GLU A 95 -17.46 9.25 9.81
CA GLU A 95 -18.01 7.92 9.55
C GLU A 95 -17.05 6.78 9.92
N ILE A 96 -15.81 7.10 10.26
CA ILE A 96 -14.78 6.10 10.59
C ILE A 96 -14.41 6.23 12.07
N ASN A 97 -14.35 5.09 12.78
CA ASN A 97 -13.91 5.08 14.17
C ASN A 97 -12.46 5.56 14.26
N PRO A 98 -12.14 6.59 15.07
CA PRO A 98 -10.78 7.10 15.22
C PRO A 98 -9.75 6.03 15.60
N ILE A 99 -10.16 5.01 16.36
CA ILE A 99 -9.25 3.91 16.73
C ILE A 99 -8.77 3.18 15.48
N LEU A 100 -9.65 2.96 14.50
CA LEU A 100 -9.28 2.31 13.24
C LEU A 100 -8.30 3.16 12.44
N ILE A 101 -8.47 4.48 12.47
CA ILE A 101 -7.56 5.40 11.79
C ILE A 101 -6.17 5.33 12.39
N TRP A 102 -6.08 5.36 13.72
CA TRP A 102 -4.79 5.27 14.42
C TRP A 102 -4.12 3.91 14.25
N LEU A 103 -4.91 2.82 14.15
CA LEU A 103 -4.36 1.49 13.93
C LEU A 103 -3.69 1.35 12.55
N ARG A 104 -4.04 2.19 11.59
CA ARG A 104 -3.41 2.16 10.26
C ARG A 104 -1.92 2.47 10.31
N LEU A 105 -1.47 3.26 11.29
CA LEU A 105 -0.04 3.60 11.41
C LEU A 105 0.82 2.39 11.78
N PRO A 106 0.54 1.65 12.88
CA PRO A 106 1.30 0.44 13.15
C PRO A 106 1.08 -0.64 12.09
N LEU A 107 -0.13 -0.74 11.52
CA LEU A 107 -0.40 -1.70 10.46
C LEU A 107 0.48 -1.45 9.23
N GLN A 108 0.77 -0.19 8.92
CA GLN A 108 1.66 0.15 7.82
C GLN A 108 3.06 -0.43 8.04
N PHE A 109 3.58 -0.37 9.25
CA PHE A 109 4.88 -0.96 9.57
C PHE A 109 4.84 -2.48 9.46
N VAL A 110 3.74 -3.11 9.86
CA VAL A 110 3.55 -4.55 9.68
C VAL A 110 3.59 -4.92 8.21
N MET A 111 2.92 -4.16 7.37
CA MET A 111 2.91 -4.41 5.93
C MET A 111 4.29 -4.17 5.31
N MET A 112 5.02 -3.16 5.79
CA MET A 112 6.39 -2.92 5.33
C MET A 112 7.31 -4.09 5.68
N ALA A 113 7.21 -4.61 6.90
CA ALA A 113 7.97 -5.78 7.32
C ALA A 113 7.59 -7.01 6.50
N TRP A 114 6.30 -7.17 6.22
CA TRP A 114 5.78 -8.25 5.39
C TRP A 114 6.39 -8.18 3.97
N ALA A 115 6.36 -7.02 3.35
CA ALA A 115 6.96 -6.83 2.03
C ALA A 115 8.47 -7.02 2.06
N TYR A 116 9.12 -6.52 3.11
CA TYR A 116 10.56 -6.65 3.28
C TYR A 116 11.02 -8.11 3.30
N TRP A 117 10.18 -9.01 3.80
CA TRP A 117 10.47 -10.44 3.83
C TRP A 117 10.77 -10.97 2.42
N PHE A 118 10.13 -10.43 1.39
CA PHE A 118 10.32 -10.89 0.01
C PHE A 118 11.48 -10.21 -0.69
N THR A 119 12.09 -9.19 -0.11
CA THR A 119 13.23 -8.47 -0.72
C THR A 119 14.50 -9.31 -0.71
N SER A 120 14.59 -10.30 0.16
CA SER A 120 15.75 -11.20 0.25
C SER A 120 15.58 -12.46 -0.60
N GLU A 121 14.47 -12.57 -1.33
CA GLU A 121 14.20 -13.76 -2.13
C GLU A 121 15.15 -13.84 -3.29
N LYS A 122 15.69 -15.05 -3.55
CA LYS A 122 16.56 -15.27 -4.69
C LYS A 122 15.75 -15.22 -5.98
N LEU A 123 16.33 -14.61 -7.02
CA LEU A 123 15.69 -14.61 -8.33
C LEU A 123 15.61 -16.05 -8.85
N THR A 124 14.42 -16.49 -9.19
CA THR A 124 14.21 -17.77 -9.83
C THR A 124 14.32 -17.61 -11.35
N LYS A 125 14.77 -18.66 -11.98
CA LYS A 125 14.90 -18.67 -13.44
C LYS A 125 13.56 -18.92 -14.12
#